data_77a036b669b3ac970319229994f0ecae
#
_entry.id   77a036b669b3ac970319229994f0ecae
#
_cell.length_a   1.000
_cell.length_b   1.000
_cell.length_c   1.000
_cell.angle_alpha   90.00
_cell.angle_beta   90.00
_cell.angle_gamma   90.00
#
_symmetry.space_group_name_H-M   'P 1'
#
loop_
_entity.id
_entity.type
_entity.pdbx_description
1 polymer ?
#
loop_
_entity_poly.entity_id
_entity_poly.type
_entity_poly.pdbx_seq_one_letter_code
_entity_poly.pdbx_strand_id
1 'polypeptide(L)'
;RREHDDPLAICLLKRYAADVDLASGAPYLPDCRPATGKKVAIIGAGPAGLAAAWHLLQFGHACTIYDRNDKPGGNLQYAVPLDKLPRDILNAEIRQIEKLGATFNLNHPVQDQSSFENLRKTYDAVLIAAGKIQPAQLQIWKLPAAEPGIRANPQTGQTEVPGVFAAGSAVRELKMAVRAEADGKTAAYAIDQYLTGQTITGNAANTSAIVGC
;
A
#
# COMPACT_ATOMS: atom_id res chain seq x y z
N ARG A 1 10.05 32.61 4.05
CA ARG A 1 10.90 32.37 5.23
C ARG A 1 12.35 32.02 4.88
N ARG A 2 12.58 31.28 3.77
CA ARG A 2 13.95 30.98 3.29
C ARG A 2 14.82 32.20 3.02
N GLU A 3 14.23 33.37 2.83
CA GLU A 3 14.94 34.62 2.55
C GLU A 3 15.32 35.39 3.83
N HIS A 4 14.78 35.01 5.00
CA HIS A 4 14.93 35.68 6.28
C HIS A 4 15.50 34.83 7.40
N ASP A 5 15.25 33.50 7.35
CA ASP A 5 15.64 32.55 8.40
C ASP A 5 16.08 31.22 7.80
N ASP A 6 16.69 30.35 8.60
CA ASP A 6 16.97 28.97 8.24
C ASP A 6 15.68 28.18 7.93
N PRO A 7 15.71 27.27 6.95
CA PRO A 7 14.54 26.48 6.59
C PRO A 7 14.10 25.58 7.75
N LEU A 8 12.79 25.54 8.00
CA LEU A 8 12.21 24.62 8.99
C LEU A 8 12.50 23.16 8.61
N ALA A 9 13.00 22.40 9.56
CA ALA A 9 13.29 20.98 9.41
C ALA A 9 12.00 20.12 9.50
N ILE A 10 11.06 20.32 8.55
CA ILE A 10 9.72 19.71 8.56
C ILE A 10 9.81 18.19 8.67
N CYS A 11 10.76 17.55 7.99
CA CYS A 11 10.93 16.09 8.05
C CYS A 11 11.31 15.62 9.47
N LEU A 12 12.16 16.36 10.17
CA LEU A 12 12.55 16.05 11.55
C LEU A 12 11.38 16.26 12.52
N LEU A 13 10.59 17.32 12.31
CA LEU A 13 9.38 17.57 13.12
C LEU A 13 8.34 16.47 12.94
N LYS A 14 8.10 16.02 11.70
CA LYS A 14 7.19 14.87 11.43
C LYS A 14 7.69 13.61 12.11
N ARG A 15 9.00 13.33 12.00
CA ARG A 15 9.60 12.16 12.66
C ARG A 15 9.43 12.25 14.17
N TYR A 16 9.76 13.40 14.77
CA TYR A 16 9.62 13.60 16.20
C TYR A 16 8.18 13.37 16.69
N ALA A 17 7.19 13.90 15.96
CA ALA A 17 5.78 13.69 16.29
C ALA A 17 5.39 12.21 16.25
N ALA A 18 5.83 11.47 15.22
CA ALA A 18 5.58 10.03 15.11
C ALA A 18 6.29 9.23 16.21
N ASP A 19 7.55 9.56 16.52
CA ASP A 19 8.32 8.90 17.60
C ASP A 19 7.63 9.11 18.97
N VAL A 20 7.13 10.32 19.25
CA VAL A 20 6.38 10.64 20.48
C VAL A 20 5.05 9.87 20.53
N ASP A 21 4.32 9.81 19.42
CA ASP A 21 3.07 9.06 19.34
C ASP A 21 3.30 7.57 19.59
N LEU A 22 4.27 6.96 18.93
CA LEU A 22 4.64 5.55 19.14
C LEU A 22 5.07 5.26 20.58
N ALA A 23 5.77 6.20 21.23
CA ALA A 23 6.24 6.07 22.61
C ALA A 23 5.14 6.33 23.66
N SER A 24 3.99 6.85 23.28
CA SER A 24 2.90 7.23 24.21
C SER A 24 2.26 6.05 24.93
N GLY A 25 2.51 4.83 24.49
CA GLY A 25 1.84 3.59 24.96
C GLY A 25 0.44 3.38 24.35
N ALA A 26 -0.16 4.40 23.75
CA ALA A 26 -1.42 4.34 23.04
C ALA A 26 -1.32 5.14 21.72
N PRO A 27 -0.54 4.67 20.73
CA PRO A 27 -0.39 5.36 19.46
C PRO A 27 -1.74 5.59 18.78
N TYR A 28 -1.83 6.70 18.06
CA TYR A 28 -3.06 7.08 17.35
C TYR A 28 -3.52 5.99 16.38
N LEU A 29 -4.77 5.59 16.52
CA LEU A 29 -5.49 4.76 15.57
C LEU A 29 -6.70 5.55 15.06
N PRO A 30 -6.89 5.65 13.73
CA PRO A 30 -8.05 6.34 13.17
C PRO A 30 -9.33 5.55 13.40
N ASP A 31 -10.45 6.26 13.47
CA ASP A 31 -11.76 5.64 13.42
C ASP A 31 -11.99 4.98 12.06
N CYS A 32 -12.53 3.77 12.08
CA CYS A 32 -12.90 3.04 10.87
C CYS A 32 -14.41 3.18 10.61
N ARG A 33 -14.79 3.26 9.34
CA ARG A 33 -16.19 3.17 8.93
C ARG A 33 -16.76 1.79 9.31
N PRO A 34 -18.08 1.66 9.43
CA PRO A 34 -18.73 0.36 9.64
C PRO A 34 -18.27 -0.67 8.59
N ALA A 35 -18.19 -1.93 9.03
CA ALA A 35 -17.77 -3.02 8.15
C ALA A 35 -18.67 -3.14 6.92
N THR A 36 -18.07 -3.12 5.73
CA THR A 36 -18.79 -3.21 4.45
C THR A 36 -19.10 -4.65 4.04
N GLY A 37 -18.52 -5.63 4.73
CA GLY A 37 -18.57 -7.05 4.34
C GLY A 37 -17.67 -7.40 3.14
N LYS A 38 -16.99 -6.41 2.53
CA LYS A 38 -16.09 -6.61 1.40
C LYS A 38 -14.70 -7.00 1.85
N LYS A 39 -14.07 -7.89 1.07
CA LYS A 39 -12.75 -8.47 1.36
C LYS A 39 -11.76 -8.14 0.25
N VAL A 40 -10.58 -7.66 0.62
CA VAL A 40 -9.51 -7.31 -0.32
C VAL A 40 -8.27 -8.17 -0.03
N ALA A 41 -7.77 -8.86 -1.06
CA ALA A 41 -6.45 -9.48 -1.01
C ALA A 41 -5.39 -8.49 -1.48
N ILE A 42 -4.30 -8.37 -0.72
CA ILE A 42 -3.15 -7.53 -1.07
C ILE A 42 -1.94 -8.44 -1.23
N ILE A 43 -1.35 -8.46 -2.41
CA ILE A 43 -0.14 -9.24 -2.71
C ILE A 43 1.07 -8.33 -2.55
N GLY A 44 1.81 -8.52 -1.45
CA GLY A 44 2.98 -7.75 -1.05
C GLY A 44 2.75 -6.86 0.15
N ALA A 45 3.54 -7.09 1.22
CA ALA A 45 3.56 -6.32 2.47
C ALA A 45 4.61 -5.19 2.44
N GLY A 46 4.92 -4.64 1.27
CA GLY A 46 5.78 -3.46 1.11
C GLY A 46 5.02 -2.14 1.37
N PRO A 47 5.69 -0.97 1.22
CA PRO A 47 5.08 0.33 1.51
C PRO A 47 3.74 0.57 0.80
N ALA A 48 3.61 0.17 -0.48
CA ALA A 48 2.37 0.34 -1.22
C ALA A 48 1.23 -0.53 -0.66
N GLY A 49 1.50 -1.81 -0.36
CA GLY A 49 0.51 -2.72 0.19
C GLY A 49 0.07 -2.35 1.61
N LEU A 50 1.02 -1.95 2.45
CA LEU A 50 0.75 -1.48 3.81
C LEU A 50 -0.08 -0.20 3.83
N ALA A 51 0.27 0.79 2.99
CA ALA A 51 -0.52 2.01 2.85
C ALA A 51 -1.93 1.75 2.31
N ALA A 52 -2.07 0.84 1.35
CA ALA A 52 -3.38 0.45 0.85
C ALA A 52 -4.23 -0.21 1.94
N ALA A 53 -3.66 -1.15 2.70
CA ALA A 53 -4.34 -1.81 3.82
C ALA A 53 -4.82 -0.79 4.86
N TRP A 54 -3.95 0.16 5.26
CA TRP A 54 -4.28 1.23 6.19
C TRP A 54 -5.53 2.02 5.78
N HIS A 55 -5.65 2.39 4.50
CA HIS A 55 -6.80 3.15 4.02
C HIS A 55 -8.05 2.27 3.82
N LEU A 56 -7.89 1.05 3.28
CA LEU A 56 -9.01 0.14 3.06
C LEU A 56 -9.68 -0.29 4.36
N LEU A 57 -8.91 -0.52 5.43
CA LEU A 57 -9.43 -0.81 6.77
C LEU A 57 -10.25 0.37 7.31
N GLN A 58 -9.77 1.61 7.13
CA GLN A 58 -10.53 2.81 7.51
C GLN A 58 -11.83 2.95 6.72
N PHE A 59 -11.88 2.47 5.47
CA PHE A 59 -13.10 2.41 4.68
C PHE A 59 -14.06 1.27 5.08
N GLY A 60 -13.68 0.43 6.05
CA GLY A 60 -14.46 -0.68 6.57
C GLY A 60 -14.33 -1.98 5.76
N HIS A 61 -13.33 -2.09 4.87
CA HIS A 61 -13.07 -3.32 4.13
C HIS A 61 -12.13 -4.24 4.90
N ALA A 62 -12.37 -5.55 4.89
CA ALA A 62 -11.44 -6.52 5.44
C ALA A 62 -10.24 -6.71 4.51
N CYS A 63 -9.02 -6.69 5.07
CA CYS A 63 -7.78 -6.81 4.30
C CYS A 63 -6.97 -8.02 4.73
N THR A 64 -6.56 -8.84 3.75
CA THR A 64 -5.59 -9.92 3.94
C THR A 64 -4.37 -9.65 3.07
N ILE A 65 -3.20 -9.54 3.70
CA ILE A 65 -1.93 -9.24 3.05
C ILE A 65 -1.12 -10.54 2.92
N TYR A 66 -0.77 -10.88 1.70
CA TYR A 66 0.07 -12.03 1.36
C TYR A 66 1.48 -11.56 1.04
N ASP A 67 2.50 -12.11 1.68
CA ASP A 67 3.89 -11.84 1.35
C ASP A 67 4.72 -13.12 1.32
N ARG A 68 5.68 -13.16 0.41
CA ARG A 68 6.62 -14.28 0.28
C ARG A 68 7.64 -14.35 1.42
N ASN A 69 7.88 -13.24 2.10
CA ASN A 69 8.85 -13.12 3.18
C ASN A 69 8.21 -13.43 4.53
N ASP A 70 9.06 -13.67 5.52
CA ASP A 70 8.70 -13.96 6.91
C ASP A 70 8.31 -12.71 7.72
N LYS A 71 8.65 -11.50 7.22
CA LYS A 71 8.34 -10.22 7.88
C LYS A 71 7.77 -9.22 6.88
N PRO A 72 6.76 -8.43 7.29
CA PRO A 72 6.25 -7.34 6.49
C PRO A 72 7.23 -6.16 6.43
N GLY A 73 7.04 -5.25 5.48
CA GLY A 73 7.86 -4.05 5.27
C GLY A 73 8.55 -4.01 3.89
N GLY A 74 8.65 -5.15 3.19
CA GLY A 74 9.31 -5.23 1.89
C GLY A 74 10.74 -4.67 1.93
N ASN A 75 11.11 -3.80 0.98
CA ASN A 75 12.44 -3.20 0.95
C ASN A 75 12.80 -2.37 2.20
N LEU A 76 11.82 -1.82 2.92
CA LEU A 76 12.08 -1.14 4.20
C LEU A 76 12.61 -2.11 5.25
N GLN A 77 12.14 -3.36 5.21
CA GLN A 77 12.56 -4.42 6.12
C GLN A 77 13.91 -5.03 5.73
N TYR A 78 14.15 -5.26 4.43
CA TYR A 78 15.25 -6.10 3.97
C TYR A 78 16.39 -5.35 3.28
N ALA A 79 16.15 -4.16 2.72
CA ALA A 79 17.13 -3.43 1.94
C ALA A 79 17.61 -2.11 2.56
N VAL A 80 16.80 -1.47 3.42
CA VAL A 80 17.20 -0.22 4.08
C VAL A 80 18.13 -0.54 5.26
N PRO A 81 19.29 0.14 5.39
CA PRO A 81 20.20 -0.03 6.51
C PRO A 81 19.56 0.30 7.88
N LEU A 82 19.98 -0.39 8.95
CA LEU A 82 19.41 -0.25 10.30
C LEU A 82 19.62 1.15 10.90
N ASP A 83 20.73 1.81 10.57
CA ASP A 83 21.03 3.18 10.99
C ASP A 83 20.11 4.22 10.34
N LYS A 84 19.49 3.89 9.21
CA LYS A 84 18.51 4.75 8.51
C LYS A 84 17.09 4.48 8.95
N LEU A 85 16.75 3.22 9.20
CA LEU A 85 15.43 2.81 9.66
C LEU A 85 15.55 1.66 10.67
N PRO A 86 15.52 1.96 11.99
CA PRO A 86 15.46 0.94 13.03
C PRO A 86 14.24 0.03 12.86
N ARG A 87 14.44 -1.28 13.02
CA ARG A 87 13.37 -2.27 12.77
C ARG A 87 12.27 -2.27 13.82
N ASP A 88 12.59 -1.87 15.05
CA ASP A 88 11.62 -1.67 16.11
C ASP A 88 10.61 -0.59 15.75
N ILE A 89 11.04 0.53 15.17
CA ILE A 89 10.16 1.59 14.66
C ILE A 89 9.29 1.08 13.51
N LEU A 90 9.91 0.47 12.49
CA LEU A 90 9.14 -0.10 11.36
C LEU A 90 8.08 -1.11 11.83
N ASN A 91 8.48 -2.02 12.73
CA ASN A 91 7.57 -3.03 13.25
C ASN A 91 6.47 -2.44 14.14
N ALA A 92 6.77 -1.34 14.87
CA ALA A 92 5.77 -0.63 15.66
C ALA A 92 4.70 0.03 14.77
N GLU A 93 5.10 0.66 13.68
CA GLU A 93 4.19 1.22 12.67
C GLU A 93 3.32 0.13 12.01
N ILE A 94 3.91 -0.99 11.63
CA ILE A 94 3.16 -2.10 11.01
C ILE A 94 2.15 -2.69 12.00
N ARG A 95 2.49 -2.79 13.29
CA ARG A 95 1.55 -3.23 14.32
C ARG A 95 0.30 -2.34 14.44
N GLN A 96 0.35 -1.05 14.06
CA GLN A 96 -0.86 -0.23 14.02
C GLN A 96 -1.82 -0.71 12.92
N ILE A 97 -1.29 -1.19 11.78
CA ILE A 97 -2.11 -1.75 10.69
C ILE A 97 -2.75 -3.09 11.13
N GLU A 98 -2.01 -3.91 11.88
CA GLU A 98 -2.57 -5.13 12.50
C GLU A 98 -3.69 -4.81 13.49
N LYS A 99 -3.49 -3.80 14.34
CA LYS A 99 -4.52 -3.35 15.31
C LYS A 99 -5.78 -2.82 14.64
N LEU A 100 -5.67 -2.25 13.44
CA LEU A 100 -6.85 -1.86 12.63
C LEU A 100 -7.59 -3.07 12.04
N GLY A 101 -7.03 -4.27 12.12
CA GLY A 101 -7.69 -5.51 11.67
C GLY A 101 -7.10 -6.15 10.42
N ALA A 102 -5.91 -5.73 9.96
CA ALA A 102 -5.22 -6.42 8.88
C ALA A 102 -4.82 -7.85 9.26
N THR A 103 -5.05 -8.80 8.36
CA THR A 103 -4.55 -10.17 8.49
C THR A 103 -3.30 -10.33 7.62
N PHE A 104 -2.21 -10.86 8.18
CA PHE A 104 -0.98 -11.14 7.46
C PHE A 104 -0.78 -12.63 7.24
N ASN A 105 -0.64 -13.04 5.98
CA ASN A 105 -0.23 -14.36 5.53
C ASN A 105 1.19 -14.26 4.99
N LEU A 106 2.17 -14.36 5.89
CA LEU A 106 3.60 -14.31 5.58
C LEU A 106 4.12 -15.70 5.17
N ASN A 107 5.31 -15.76 4.54
CA ASN A 107 5.84 -16.98 3.93
C ASN A 107 4.84 -17.62 2.93
N HIS A 108 3.99 -16.79 2.32
CA HIS A 108 2.94 -17.24 1.42
C HIS A 108 3.09 -16.57 0.03
N PRO A 109 3.98 -17.08 -0.81
CA PRO A 109 4.19 -16.52 -2.13
C PRO A 109 3.01 -16.84 -3.06
N VAL A 110 2.48 -15.81 -3.72
CA VAL A 110 1.49 -15.97 -4.80
C VAL A 110 2.25 -16.04 -6.12
N GLN A 111 2.73 -17.22 -6.50
CA GLN A 111 3.65 -17.39 -7.63
C GLN A 111 3.04 -18.05 -8.85
N ASP A 112 2.05 -18.91 -8.67
CA ASP A 112 1.41 -19.64 -9.75
C ASP A 112 0.03 -19.07 -10.09
N GLN A 113 -0.49 -19.49 -11.26
CA GLN A 113 -1.79 -19.06 -11.74
C GLN A 113 -2.92 -19.53 -10.82
N SER A 114 -2.82 -20.71 -10.24
CA SER A 114 -3.88 -21.27 -9.39
C SER A 114 -4.07 -20.47 -8.11
N SER A 115 -2.96 -20.13 -7.43
CA SER A 115 -3.00 -19.29 -6.23
C SER A 115 -3.56 -17.90 -6.53
N PHE A 116 -3.17 -17.27 -7.64
CA PHE A 116 -3.70 -15.98 -8.05
C PHE A 116 -5.21 -16.04 -8.38
N GLU A 117 -5.64 -17.02 -9.16
CA GLU A 117 -7.06 -17.19 -9.49
C GLU A 117 -7.92 -17.54 -8.25
N ASN A 118 -7.36 -18.26 -7.29
CA ASN A 118 -8.04 -18.52 -6.02
C ASN A 118 -8.30 -17.22 -5.24
N LEU A 119 -7.31 -16.31 -5.18
CA LEU A 119 -7.51 -14.99 -4.57
C LEU A 119 -8.62 -14.21 -5.28
N ARG A 120 -8.62 -14.21 -6.62
CA ARG A 120 -9.66 -13.52 -7.41
C ARG A 120 -11.07 -14.10 -7.21
N LYS A 121 -11.21 -15.37 -6.86
CA LYS A 121 -12.49 -16.00 -6.55
C LYS A 121 -12.94 -15.78 -5.12
N THR A 122 -12.00 -15.63 -4.20
CA THR A 122 -12.26 -15.57 -2.76
C THR A 122 -12.48 -14.15 -2.26
N TYR A 123 -11.85 -13.18 -2.92
CA TYR A 123 -11.88 -11.78 -2.54
C TYR A 123 -12.65 -10.92 -3.55
N ASP A 124 -13.28 -9.85 -3.07
CA ASP A 124 -14.02 -8.91 -3.92
C ASP A 124 -13.11 -8.03 -4.78
N ALA A 125 -11.86 -7.82 -4.33
CA ALA A 125 -10.81 -7.16 -5.11
C ALA A 125 -9.42 -7.71 -4.74
N VAL A 126 -8.46 -7.60 -5.67
CA VAL A 126 -7.06 -7.97 -5.48
C VAL A 126 -6.17 -6.78 -5.82
N LEU A 127 -5.30 -6.40 -4.90
CA LEU A 127 -4.25 -5.40 -5.13
C LEU A 127 -2.89 -6.08 -5.27
N ILE A 128 -2.19 -5.81 -6.36
CA ILE A 128 -0.82 -6.29 -6.59
C ILE A 128 0.15 -5.17 -6.22
N ALA A 129 0.86 -5.32 -5.09
CA ALA A 129 1.86 -4.41 -4.54
C ALA A 129 3.19 -5.14 -4.23
N ALA A 130 3.51 -6.16 -5.04
CA ALA A 130 4.58 -7.13 -4.81
C ALA A 130 6.01 -6.61 -5.11
N GLY A 131 6.18 -5.29 -5.27
CA GLY A 131 7.46 -4.69 -5.67
C GLY A 131 7.74 -4.91 -7.16
N LYS A 132 9.01 -4.95 -7.55
CA LYS A 132 9.41 -5.17 -8.95
C LYS A 132 9.01 -6.58 -9.40
N ILE A 133 8.20 -6.66 -10.46
CA ILE A 133 7.70 -7.93 -11.01
C ILE A 133 8.51 -8.32 -12.24
N GLN A 134 8.85 -9.59 -12.34
CA GLN A 134 9.51 -10.14 -13.50
C GLN A 134 8.48 -10.39 -14.63
N PRO A 135 8.86 -10.23 -15.91
CA PRO A 135 7.94 -10.47 -17.04
C PRO A 135 7.29 -11.86 -17.04
N ALA A 136 8.04 -12.89 -16.63
CA ALA A 136 7.53 -14.25 -16.51
C ALA A 136 6.35 -14.35 -15.51
N GLN A 137 6.37 -13.58 -14.43
CA GLN A 137 5.28 -13.55 -13.44
C GLN A 137 3.99 -12.95 -14.03
N LEU A 138 4.11 -11.94 -14.88
CA LEU A 138 2.97 -11.33 -15.57
C LEU A 138 2.28 -12.32 -16.51
N GLN A 139 3.06 -13.15 -17.20
CA GLN A 139 2.53 -14.21 -18.06
C GLN A 139 1.78 -15.27 -17.25
N ILE A 140 2.32 -15.68 -16.09
CA ILE A 140 1.68 -16.65 -15.19
C ILE A 140 0.33 -16.11 -14.69
N TRP A 141 0.28 -14.84 -14.28
CA TRP A 141 -0.96 -14.21 -13.82
C TRP A 141 -1.89 -13.76 -14.95
N LYS A 142 -1.45 -13.89 -16.21
CA LYS A 142 -2.17 -13.42 -17.40
C LYS A 142 -2.56 -11.94 -17.32
N LEU A 143 -1.64 -11.13 -16.81
CA LEU A 143 -1.82 -9.69 -16.69
C LEU A 143 -1.15 -8.96 -17.86
N PRO A 144 -1.76 -7.89 -18.36
CA PRO A 144 -1.17 -7.08 -19.41
C PRO A 144 0.11 -6.41 -18.90
N ALA A 145 1.19 -6.61 -19.66
CA ALA A 145 2.48 -6.00 -19.36
C ALA A 145 2.55 -4.56 -19.91
N ALA A 146 3.24 -3.71 -19.17
CA ALA A 146 3.81 -2.47 -19.67
C ALA A 146 5.24 -2.38 -19.15
N GLU A 147 6.17 -1.81 -19.90
CA GLU A 147 7.50 -1.59 -19.33
C GLU A 147 7.43 -0.40 -18.35
N PRO A 148 7.91 -0.61 -17.09
CA PRO A 148 8.65 -1.77 -16.56
C PRO A 148 7.81 -2.78 -15.71
N GLY A 149 6.47 -2.83 -15.78
CA GLY A 149 5.67 -3.66 -14.90
C GLY A 149 4.27 -4.01 -15.44
N ILE A 150 3.27 -3.96 -14.55
CA ILE A 150 1.86 -4.21 -14.90
C ILE A 150 1.28 -2.96 -15.58
N ARG A 151 0.56 -3.17 -16.68
CA ARG A 151 -0.25 -2.10 -17.28
C ARG A 151 -1.44 -1.79 -16.36
N ALA A 152 -1.44 -0.59 -15.79
CA ALA A 152 -2.51 -0.11 -14.93
C ALA A 152 -2.77 1.38 -15.22
N ASN A 153 -3.98 1.83 -14.96
CA ASN A 153 -4.34 3.24 -15.05
C ASN A 153 -3.50 4.04 -14.03
N PRO A 154 -2.73 5.05 -14.43
CA PRO A 154 -1.83 5.78 -13.53
C PRO A 154 -2.54 6.59 -12.44
N GLN A 155 -3.83 6.89 -12.60
CA GLN A 155 -4.62 7.66 -11.64
C GLN A 155 -5.35 6.77 -10.63
N THR A 156 -5.62 5.51 -10.97
CA THR A 156 -6.46 4.62 -10.16
C THR A 156 -5.77 3.31 -9.76
N GLY A 157 -4.69 2.94 -10.44
CA GLY A 157 -4.06 1.63 -10.30
C GLY A 157 -4.88 0.48 -10.88
N GLN A 158 -6.04 0.74 -11.50
CA GLN A 158 -6.89 -0.29 -12.08
C GLN A 158 -6.21 -0.93 -13.29
N THR A 159 -6.22 -2.27 -13.36
CA THR A 159 -5.77 -3.03 -14.53
C THR A 159 -6.92 -3.27 -15.51
N GLU A 160 -6.62 -3.87 -16.66
CA GLU A 160 -7.65 -4.31 -17.62
C GLU A 160 -8.47 -5.51 -17.10
N VAL A 161 -8.01 -6.16 -16.04
CA VAL A 161 -8.72 -7.29 -15.42
C VAL A 161 -9.65 -6.77 -14.32
N PRO A 162 -10.97 -6.98 -14.44
CA PRO A 162 -11.93 -6.48 -13.45
C PRO A 162 -11.61 -6.94 -12.02
N GLY A 163 -11.68 -6.03 -11.06
CA GLY A 163 -11.39 -6.29 -9.65
C GLY A 163 -9.91 -6.45 -9.31
N VAL A 164 -9.00 -6.30 -10.30
CA VAL A 164 -7.55 -6.37 -10.10
C VAL A 164 -6.92 -4.98 -10.25
N PHE A 165 -6.17 -4.59 -9.23
CA PHE A 165 -5.46 -3.31 -9.14
C PHE A 165 -3.97 -3.57 -8.95
N ALA A 166 -3.14 -2.58 -9.30
CA ALA A 166 -1.70 -2.65 -9.11
C ALA A 166 -1.16 -1.30 -8.60
N ALA A 167 -0.16 -1.34 -7.72
CA ALA A 167 0.42 -0.15 -7.12
C ALA A 167 1.93 -0.29 -6.86
N GLY A 168 2.59 0.85 -6.72
CA GLY A 168 4.00 0.90 -6.39
C GLY A 168 4.91 0.38 -7.51
N SER A 169 6.00 -0.30 -7.13
CA SER A 169 6.99 -0.80 -8.08
C SER A 169 6.51 -1.99 -8.92
N ALA A 170 5.30 -2.48 -8.69
CA ALA A 170 4.64 -3.44 -9.57
C ALA A 170 4.18 -2.81 -10.90
N VAL A 171 3.93 -1.49 -10.89
CA VAL A 171 3.49 -0.72 -12.07
C VAL A 171 4.66 0.00 -12.74
N ARG A 172 5.50 0.67 -11.95
CA ARG A 172 6.63 1.47 -12.42
C ARG A 172 7.79 1.45 -11.43
N GLU A 173 8.99 1.66 -11.89
CA GLU A 173 10.14 1.74 -11.00
C GLU A 173 10.04 2.95 -10.06
N LEU A 174 10.11 2.70 -8.76
CA LEU A 174 10.06 3.72 -7.72
C LEU A 174 11.31 3.64 -6.83
N LYS A 175 11.96 4.80 -6.63
CA LYS A 175 13.15 4.92 -5.78
C LYS A 175 12.83 5.37 -4.35
N MET A 176 11.60 5.83 -4.08
CA MET A 176 11.20 6.42 -2.80
C MET A 176 9.99 5.70 -2.22
N ALA A 177 10.06 5.30 -0.95
CA ALA A 177 8.96 4.65 -0.23
C ALA A 177 7.69 5.51 -0.22
N VAL A 178 7.81 6.82 0.01
CA VAL A 178 6.68 7.76 0.04
C VAL A 178 5.87 7.77 -1.27
N ARG A 179 6.51 7.52 -2.42
CA ARG A 179 5.79 7.40 -3.70
C ARG A 179 5.03 6.10 -3.80
N ALA A 180 5.61 5.01 -3.28
CA ALA A 180 4.91 3.73 -3.20
C ALA A 180 3.70 3.79 -2.26
N GLU A 181 3.83 4.48 -1.12
CA GLU A 181 2.72 4.76 -0.21
C GLU A 181 1.61 5.56 -0.89
N ALA A 182 1.96 6.62 -1.61
CA ALA A 182 0.99 7.43 -2.36
C ALA A 182 0.24 6.60 -3.43
N ASP A 183 0.94 5.70 -4.13
CA ASP A 183 0.32 4.79 -5.08
C ASP A 183 -0.62 3.80 -4.36
N GLY A 184 -0.20 3.25 -3.22
CA GLY A 184 -1.03 2.36 -2.39
C GLY A 184 -2.30 3.06 -1.90
N LYS A 185 -2.17 4.29 -1.40
CA LYS A 185 -3.31 5.14 -1.03
C LYS A 185 -4.26 5.35 -2.21
N THR A 186 -3.74 5.75 -3.37
CA THR A 186 -4.55 5.98 -4.57
C THR A 186 -5.31 4.72 -5.00
N ALA A 187 -4.64 3.57 -5.00
CA ALA A 187 -5.28 2.29 -5.29
C ALA A 187 -6.37 1.92 -4.26
N ALA A 188 -6.16 2.23 -2.98
CA ALA A 188 -7.17 1.98 -1.94
C ALA A 188 -8.47 2.77 -2.19
N TYR A 189 -8.36 4.05 -2.56
CA TYR A 189 -9.54 4.85 -2.93
C TYR A 189 -10.25 4.29 -4.18
N ALA A 190 -9.49 3.88 -5.18
CA ALA A 190 -10.06 3.28 -6.39
C ALA A 190 -10.75 1.93 -6.10
N ILE A 191 -10.17 1.12 -5.21
CA ILE A 191 -10.76 -0.14 -4.76
C ILE A 191 -12.05 0.12 -3.95
N ASP A 192 -12.07 1.09 -3.03
CA ASP A 192 -13.27 1.49 -2.30
C ASP A 192 -14.40 1.90 -3.26
N GLN A 193 -14.09 2.75 -4.24
CA GLN A 193 -15.04 3.17 -5.28
C GLN A 193 -15.56 1.97 -6.09
N TYR A 194 -14.67 1.06 -6.48
CA TYR A 194 -15.05 -0.18 -7.17
C TYR A 194 -16.00 -1.05 -6.35
N LEU A 195 -15.67 -1.28 -5.08
CA LEU A 195 -16.43 -2.16 -4.19
C LEU A 195 -17.78 -1.57 -3.77
N THR A 196 -17.89 -0.25 -3.78
CA THR A 196 -19.13 0.49 -3.46
C THR A 196 -19.96 0.86 -4.71
N GLY A 197 -19.52 0.46 -5.91
CA GLY A 197 -20.23 0.75 -7.16
C GLY A 197 -20.19 2.21 -7.60
N GLN A 198 -19.21 2.98 -7.12
CA GLN A 198 -18.99 4.37 -7.52
C GLN A 198 -18.13 4.46 -8.79
N THR A 199 -18.16 5.61 -9.44
CA THR A 199 -17.22 5.89 -10.55
C THR A 199 -15.78 5.89 -10.03
N ILE A 200 -14.91 5.11 -10.67
CA ILE A 200 -13.51 4.97 -10.25
C ILE A 200 -12.72 6.16 -10.75
N THR A 201 -12.37 7.08 -9.84
CA THR A 201 -11.58 8.28 -10.11
C THR A 201 -10.24 8.27 -9.35
N GLY A 202 -10.06 7.32 -8.43
CA GLY A 202 -8.93 7.30 -7.50
C GLY A 202 -9.05 8.38 -6.44
N ASN A 203 -7.90 8.81 -5.89
CA ASN A 203 -7.88 9.86 -4.87
C ASN A 203 -7.99 11.25 -5.49
N ALA A 204 -9.19 11.79 -5.54
CA ALA A 204 -9.47 13.15 -6.07
C ALA A 204 -8.74 14.28 -5.30
N ALA A 205 -8.27 14.03 -4.07
CA ALA A 205 -7.56 15.02 -3.26
C ALA A 205 -6.15 15.36 -3.80
N ASN A 206 -5.63 14.60 -4.75
CA ASN A 206 -4.34 14.91 -5.38
C ASN A 206 -4.38 16.12 -6.33
N THR A 207 -5.55 16.65 -6.65
CA THR A 207 -5.69 17.81 -7.55
C THR A 207 -5.66 19.15 -6.82
N SER A 208 -5.80 19.18 -5.50
CA SER A 208 -5.85 20.43 -4.72
C SER A 208 -4.67 20.66 -3.77
N ALA A 209 -3.75 19.72 -3.66
CA ALA A 209 -2.62 19.82 -2.73
C ALA A 209 -1.36 20.48 -3.34
N ILE A 210 -1.43 21.05 -4.52
CA ILE A 210 -0.47 22.04 -5.00
C ILE A 210 -1.06 23.43 -4.67
N VAL A 211 -1.34 23.65 -3.40
CA VAL A 211 -1.46 25.02 -2.91
C VAL A 211 -0.05 25.44 -2.54
N GLY A 212 0.40 26.42 -3.27
CA GLY A 212 1.69 27.00 -3.26
C GLY A 212 2.41 27.08 -1.92
N CYS A 213 3.67 26.81 -2.06
CA CYS A 213 4.73 27.53 -1.32
C CYS A 213 5.40 28.50 -2.26
#